data_b14732b156962dbca6dff4fa2f2a3cf7
#
_entry.id   b14732b156962dbca6dff4fa2f2a3cf7
#
_cell.length_a   1.000
_cell.length_b   1.000
_cell.length_c   1.000
_cell.angle_alpha   90.00
_cell.angle_beta   90.00
_cell.angle_gamma   90.00
#
_symmetry.space_group_name_H-M   'P 1'
#
loop_
_entity.id
_entity.type
_entity.pdbx_description
1 polymer ?
#
loop_
_entity_poly.entity_id
_entity_poly.type
_entity_poly.pdbx_seq_one_letter_code
_entity_poly.pdbx_strand_id
1 'polypeptide(L)'
;MNPNNVNPRNFNVIEIIYTSPDGSFSIAKGEWTDDRMNRFAMRWNGDVNNPADNGYPSVLGHPMWFQLPYDVRDIINILTVNSRMVV
;
A
#
# COMPACT_ATOMS: atom_id res chain seq x y z
N MET A 1 3.97 12.37 1.54
CA MET A 1 4.34 11.67 2.79
C MET A 1 5.19 10.44 2.47
N ASN A 2 6.22 10.20 3.25
CA ASN A 2 7.02 8.99 3.10
C ASN A 2 6.20 7.75 3.52
N PRO A 3 6.05 6.74 2.66
CA PRO A 3 5.24 5.56 3.00
C PRO A 3 5.76 4.78 4.22
N ASN A 4 7.05 4.87 4.53
CA ASN A 4 7.60 4.24 5.73
C ASN A 4 7.07 4.86 7.03
N ASN A 5 6.49 6.05 6.96
CA ASN A 5 5.92 6.74 8.12
C ASN A 5 4.42 6.50 8.27
N VAL A 6 3.82 5.67 7.43
CA VAL A 6 2.38 5.38 7.45
C VAL A 6 2.15 4.07 8.19
N ASN A 7 1.91 4.18 9.49
CA ASN A 7 1.77 3.03 10.39
C ASN A 7 0.46 3.10 11.18
N PRO A 8 -0.70 2.88 10.51
CA PRO A 8 -1.98 2.85 11.20
C PRO A 8 -2.07 1.64 12.13
N ARG A 9 -2.94 1.73 13.14
CA ARG A 9 -3.09 0.66 14.12
C ARG A 9 -3.59 -0.64 13.56
N ASN A 10 -4.35 -0.58 12.46
CA ASN A 10 -5.01 -1.76 11.88
C ASN A 10 -4.15 -2.49 10.86
N PHE A 11 -2.99 -1.97 10.49
CA PHE A 11 -2.12 -2.58 9.49
C PHE A 11 -0.65 -2.44 9.90
N ASN A 12 0.00 -3.57 10.12
CA ASN A 12 1.42 -3.63 10.44
C ASN A 12 2.22 -3.85 9.17
N VAL A 13 2.88 -2.81 8.69
CA VAL A 13 3.72 -2.89 7.48
C VAL A 13 4.94 -3.74 7.78
N ILE A 14 5.11 -4.80 6.99
CA ILE A 14 6.31 -5.65 7.06
C ILE A 14 7.37 -5.12 6.11
N GLU A 15 6.97 -4.75 4.90
CA GLU A 15 7.90 -4.33 3.85
C GLU A 15 7.19 -3.44 2.83
N ILE A 16 7.83 -2.34 2.44
CA ILE A 16 7.43 -1.59 1.26
C ILE A 16 8.06 -2.31 0.06
N ILE A 17 7.24 -2.96 -0.76
CA ILE A 17 7.73 -3.78 -1.86
C ILE A 17 7.86 -3.03 -3.18
N TYR A 18 7.21 -1.88 -3.29
CA TYR A 18 7.29 -1.04 -4.49
C TYR A 18 6.99 0.40 -4.14
N THR A 19 7.75 1.30 -4.72
CA THR A 19 7.44 2.73 -4.76
C THR A 19 7.71 3.22 -6.17
N SER A 20 6.77 3.95 -6.74
CA SER A 20 6.92 4.50 -8.10
C SER A 20 8.13 5.41 -8.19
N PRO A 21 8.70 5.60 -9.40
CA PRO A 21 9.91 6.43 -9.57
C PRO A 21 9.77 7.85 -9.06
N ASP A 22 8.56 8.43 -9.14
CA ASP A 22 8.28 9.77 -8.64
C ASP A 22 7.92 9.80 -7.14
N GLY A 23 7.87 8.63 -6.50
CA GLY A 23 7.55 8.51 -5.08
C GLY A 23 6.07 8.62 -4.74
N SER A 24 5.19 8.84 -5.73
CA SER A 24 3.78 9.16 -5.46
C SER A 24 2.92 7.97 -5.04
N PHE A 25 3.35 6.76 -5.34
CA PHE A 25 2.56 5.56 -5.12
C PHE A 25 3.41 4.45 -4.52
N SER A 26 2.85 3.72 -3.56
CA SER A 26 3.55 2.59 -2.94
C SER A 26 2.64 1.38 -2.76
N ILE A 27 3.26 0.21 -2.79
CA ILE A 27 2.64 -1.07 -2.43
C ILE A 27 3.43 -1.64 -1.27
N ALA A 28 2.72 -2.10 -0.26
CA ALA A 28 3.31 -2.72 0.91
C ALA A 28 2.77 -4.12 1.12
N LYS A 29 3.59 -4.95 1.75
CA LYS A 29 3.18 -6.21 2.34
C LYS A 29 3.10 -6.01 3.84
N GLY A 30 2.02 -6.48 4.44
CA GLY A 30 1.84 -6.33 5.87
C GLY A 30 0.81 -7.27 6.43
N GLU A 31 0.56 -7.13 7.73
CA GLU A 31 -0.39 -7.95 8.47
C GLU A 31 -1.51 -7.05 9.00
N TRP A 32 -2.74 -7.44 8.73
CA TRP A 32 -3.91 -6.78 9.31
C TRP A 32 -4.17 -7.32 10.70
N THR A 33 -4.44 -6.43 11.65
CA THR A 33 -4.63 -6.82 13.05
C THR A 33 -5.89 -7.64 13.26
N ASP A 34 -6.90 -7.47 12.39
CA ASP A 34 -8.19 -8.15 12.54
C ASP A 34 -8.12 -9.64 12.22
N ASP A 35 -7.39 -10.02 11.19
CA ASP A 35 -7.33 -11.41 10.74
C ASP A 35 -5.92 -12.01 10.75
N ARG A 36 -4.91 -11.19 11.03
CA ARG A 36 -3.50 -11.58 11.07
C ARG A 36 -2.98 -12.23 9.78
N MET A 37 -3.64 -11.94 8.67
CA MET A 37 -3.20 -12.45 7.38
C MET A 37 -2.26 -11.46 6.71
N ASN A 38 -1.24 -12.00 6.05
CA ASN A 38 -0.36 -11.20 5.21
C ASN A 38 -1.11 -10.81 3.94
N ARG A 39 -1.20 -9.50 3.69
CA ARG A 39 -1.89 -8.97 2.53
C ARG A 39 -1.08 -7.85 1.91
N PHE A 40 -1.36 -7.59 0.64
CA PHE A 40 -0.89 -6.36 0.01
C PHE A 40 -1.81 -5.21 0.38
N ALA A 41 -1.20 -4.03 0.48
CA ALA A 41 -1.90 -2.77 0.59
C ALA A 41 -1.24 -1.75 -0.33
N MET A 42 -1.99 -0.74 -0.71
CA MET A 42 -1.48 0.29 -1.62
C MET A 42 -1.93 1.67 -1.15
N ARG A 43 -1.18 2.70 -1.57
CA ARG A 43 -1.53 4.08 -1.27
C ARG A 43 -0.90 5.06 -2.24
N TRP A 44 -1.55 6.20 -2.39
CA TRP A 44 -0.95 7.40 -2.96
C TRP A 44 -0.28 8.18 -1.83
N ASN A 45 0.99 8.49 -2.00
CA ASN A 45 1.79 9.13 -0.96
C ASN A 45 1.61 10.65 -0.93
N GLY A 46 0.97 11.21 -1.95
CA GLY A 46 0.93 12.65 -2.15
C GLY A 46 2.32 13.18 -2.48
N ASP A 47 2.58 14.41 -2.09
CA ASP A 47 3.92 14.99 -2.25
C ASP A 47 4.86 14.42 -1.19
N VAL A 48 5.82 13.58 -1.63
CA VAL A 48 6.76 12.91 -0.72
C VAL A 48 7.70 13.89 0.00
N ASN A 49 7.85 15.10 -0.54
CA ASN A 49 8.65 16.14 0.08
C ASN A 49 7.87 16.99 1.08
N ASN A 50 6.57 16.77 1.18
CA ASN A 50 5.71 17.49 2.12
C ASN A 50 5.16 16.53 3.17
N PRO A 51 5.69 16.52 4.40
CA PRO A 51 5.22 15.60 5.44
C PRO A 51 3.79 15.90 5.90
N ALA A 52 3.23 17.06 5.58
CA ALA A 52 1.85 17.41 5.89
C ALA A 52 0.86 16.88 4.86
N ASP A 53 1.32 16.41 3.71
CA ASP A 53 0.46 15.79 2.69
C ASP A 53 0.26 14.32 3.02
N ASN A 54 -0.93 13.98 3.55
CA ASN A 54 -1.25 12.63 3.99
C ASN A 54 -1.50 11.65 2.83
N GLY A 55 -1.58 12.14 1.58
CA GLY A 55 -1.89 11.28 0.45
C GLY A 55 -3.29 10.69 0.54
N TYR A 56 -3.44 9.48 0.01
CA TYR A 56 -4.73 8.78 0.00
C TYR A 56 -4.50 7.27 0.08
N PRO A 57 -5.27 6.50 0.86
CA PRO A 57 -6.38 6.93 1.70
C PRO A 57 -5.95 7.63 2.99
N SER A 58 -6.85 8.45 3.54
CA SER A 58 -6.69 9.05 4.85
C SER A 58 -8.04 9.10 5.56
N VAL A 59 -8.01 8.99 6.89
CA VAL A 59 -9.21 9.03 7.73
C VAL A 59 -8.97 10.04 8.84
N LEU A 60 -9.78 11.11 8.86
CA LEU A 60 -9.67 12.17 9.88
C LEU A 60 -8.24 12.73 10.01
N GLY A 61 -7.58 12.93 8.87
CA GLY A 61 -6.21 13.44 8.84
C GLY A 61 -5.12 12.41 9.14
N HIS A 62 -5.49 11.14 9.34
CA HIS A 62 -4.52 10.06 9.56
C HIS A 62 -4.28 9.30 8.26
N PRO A 63 -3.04 9.20 7.78
CA PRO A 63 -2.73 8.44 6.58
C PRO A 63 -2.96 6.94 6.82
N MET A 64 -3.53 6.29 5.82
CA MET A 64 -3.93 4.89 5.89
C MET A 64 -3.38 4.13 4.69
N TRP A 65 -3.54 2.82 4.72
CA TRP A 65 -3.30 1.94 3.60
C TRP A 65 -4.61 1.37 3.09
N PHE A 66 -4.74 1.27 1.77
CA PHE A 66 -5.87 0.60 1.14
C PHE A 66 -5.57 -0.91 1.06
N GLN A 67 -6.31 -1.70 1.82
CA GLN A 67 -6.15 -3.14 1.85
C GLN A 67 -6.67 -3.77 0.55
N LEU A 68 -5.86 -4.60 -0.07
CA LEU A 68 -6.32 -5.46 -1.15
C LEU A 68 -6.96 -6.71 -0.54
N PRO A 69 -8.17 -7.11 -1.00
CA PRO A 69 -8.94 -8.17 -0.34
C PRO A 69 -8.41 -9.57 -0.60
N TYR A 70 -7.43 -9.72 -1.46
CA TYR A 70 -6.87 -11.01 -1.83
C TYR A 70 -5.53 -11.21 -1.14
N ASP A 71 -5.13 -12.47 -0.96
CA ASP A 71 -3.80 -12.75 -0.45
C ASP A 71 -2.73 -12.36 -1.49
N VAL A 72 -1.47 -12.37 -1.04
CA VAL A 72 -0.34 -11.98 -1.87
C VAL A 72 -0.27 -12.79 -3.16
N ARG A 73 -0.58 -14.07 -3.08
CA ARG A 73 -0.48 -14.99 -4.21
C ARG A 73 -1.50 -14.67 -5.29
N ASP A 74 -2.73 -14.36 -4.89
CA ASP A 74 -3.79 -14.01 -5.82
C ASP A 74 -3.49 -12.70 -6.55
N ILE A 75 -2.97 -11.72 -5.84
CA ILE A 75 -2.60 -10.43 -6.44
C ILE A 75 -1.49 -10.61 -7.47
N ILE A 76 -0.48 -11.41 -7.18
CA ILE A 76 0.59 -11.70 -8.14
C ILE A 76 0.02 -12.36 -9.39
N ASN A 77 -0.89 -13.32 -9.23
CA ASN A 77 -1.51 -14.00 -10.36
C ASN A 77 -2.33 -13.04 -11.22
N ILE A 78 -3.14 -12.17 -10.60
CA ILE A 78 -3.94 -11.18 -11.33
C ILE A 78 -3.04 -10.25 -12.14
N LEU A 79 -2.00 -9.71 -11.53
CA LEU A 79 -1.08 -8.79 -12.21
C LEU A 79 -0.34 -9.48 -13.35
N THR A 80 0.09 -10.72 -13.16
CA THR A 80 0.79 -11.50 -14.18
C THR A 80 -0.12 -11.79 -15.37
N VAL A 81 -1.36 -12.20 -15.13
CA VAL A 81 -2.33 -12.48 -16.20
C VAL A 81 -2.65 -11.22 -16.97
N ASN A 82 -2.92 -10.11 -16.29
CA ASN A 82 -3.22 -8.84 -16.96
C ASN A 82 -2.03 -8.34 -17.79
N SER A 83 -0.82 -8.50 -17.30
CA SER A 83 0.38 -8.14 -18.04
C SER A 83 0.51 -8.93 -19.33
N ARG A 84 0.15 -10.22 -19.33
CA ARG A 84 0.16 -11.06 -20.53
C ARG A 84 -0.94 -10.67 -21.51
N MET A 85 -2.08 -10.22 -21.00
CA MET A 85 -3.21 -9.84 -21.86
C MET A 85 -2.99 -8.51 -22.58
N VAL A 86 -2.17 -7.65 -22.04
CA VAL A 86 -1.88 -6.33 -22.60
C VAL A 86 -0.82 -6.39 -23.70
N VAL A 87 -0.06 -7.44 -23.74
CA VAL A 87 0.95 -7.69 -24.77
C VAL A 87 0.29 -8.33 -26.00
#